data_508f4d27d91cfeda1c3a47185a1b680c
#
_entry.id   508f4d27d91cfeda1c3a47185a1b680c
#
_cell.length_a   1.000
_cell.length_b   1.000
_cell.length_c   1.000
_cell.angle_alpha   90.00
_cell.angle_beta   90.00
_cell.angle_gamma   90.00
#
_symmetry.space_group_name_H-M   'P 1'
#
loop_
_entity.id
_entity.type
_entity.pdbx_description
1 polymer ?
#
loop_
_entity_poly.entity_id
_entity_poly.type
_entity_poly.pdbx_seq_one_letter_code
_entity_poly.pdbx_strand_id
1 'polypeptide(L)'
;MPYIGNSHNNVGEHVNNFKVLDDISSYTATFDGSATGVVSTTNETIRVADHRFIQGQRVTYNNGGGSNIGGLTSGTAYYISLDTANTVKLATSLVNANNNTVINLSSVGSGSSHTLTAAFDGVNKEFKLTYGTKAAIVLTAPQLNIAINNVIQRPNL
;
A
#
# COMPACT_ATOMS: atom_id res chain seq x y z
N MET A 1 -32.60 -8.01 -42.85
CA MET A 1 -31.48 -7.08 -42.63
C MET A 1 -30.41 -7.86 -41.92
N PRO A 2 -29.18 -7.89 -42.41
CA PRO A 2 -28.12 -8.47 -41.62
C PRO A 2 -27.97 -7.64 -40.35
N TYR A 3 -27.96 -8.27 -39.21
CA TYR A 3 -27.65 -7.67 -37.94
C TYR A 3 -26.19 -7.17 -37.97
N ILE A 4 -26.04 -5.86 -38.08
CA ILE A 4 -24.76 -5.17 -37.94
C ILE A 4 -24.57 -4.89 -36.44
N GLY A 5 -24.86 -5.88 -35.65
CA GLY A 5 -24.47 -5.88 -34.25
C GLY A 5 -23.05 -6.40 -34.19
N ASN A 6 -22.23 -5.76 -33.43
CA ASN A 6 -20.93 -6.24 -33.10
C ASN A 6 -20.98 -7.74 -32.83
N SER A 7 -20.15 -8.50 -33.49
CA SER A 7 -20.14 -9.94 -33.31
C SER A 7 -20.03 -10.26 -31.82
N HIS A 8 -20.80 -11.22 -31.37
CA HIS A 8 -20.73 -11.68 -29.97
C HIS A 8 -19.29 -12.02 -29.52
N ASN A 9 -18.40 -12.25 -30.47
CA ASN A 9 -16.97 -12.48 -30.21
C ASN A 9 -16.26 -11.27 -29.60
N ASN A 10 -16.67 -10.05 -29.97
CA ASN A 10 -16.05 -8.86 -29.39
C ASN A 10 -16.50 -8.61 -27.95
N VAL A 11 -17.71 -9.05 -27.58
CA VAL A 11 -18.17 -8.98 -26.20
C VAL A 11 -17.42 -9.99 -25.32
N GLY A 12 -17.15 -11.18 -25.87
CA GLY A 12 -16.35 -12.20 -25.18
C GLY A 12 -14.89 -11.79 -24.99
N GLU A 13 -14.29 -11.16 -26.00
CA GLU A 13 -12.92 -10.64 -25.89
C GLU A 13 -12.83 -9.46 -24.92
N HIS A 14 -13.82 -8.58 -24.90
CA HIS A 14 -13.86 -7.49 -23.92
C HIS A 14 -14.06 -7.98 -22.49
N VAL A 15 -14.89 -9.00 -22.29
CA VAL A 15 -15.08 -9.60 -20.95
C VAL A 15 -13.83 -10.32 -20.48
N ASN A 16 -13.09 -10.97 -21.38
CA ASN A 16 -11.83 -11.63 -21.04
C ASN A 16 -10.67 -10.65 -20.75
N ASN A 17 -10.82 -9.38 -21.12
CA ASN A 17 -9.85 -8.33 -20.82
C ASN A 17 -10.16 -7.54 -19.55
N PHE A 18 -11.29 -7.77 -18.91
CA PHE A 18 -11.54 -7.24 -17.58
C PHE A 18 -10.68 -8.01 -16.57
N LYS A 19 -9.55 -7.44 -16.22
CA LYS A 19 -8.77 -7.89 -15.07
C LYS A 19 -9.37 -7.21 -13.85
N VAL A 20 -9.85 -8.02 -12.91
CA VAL A 20 -10.15 -7.52 -11.57
C VAL A 20 -8.81 -7.13 -10.97
N LEU A 21 -8.59 -5.85 -10.81
CA LEU A 21 -7.54 -5.33 -9.96
C LEU A 21 -7.96 -5.65 -8.53
N ASP A 22 -7.03 -6.07 -7.70
CA ASP A 22 -7.27 -6.55 -6.35
C ASP A 22 -8.34 -5.75 -5.60
N ASP A 23 -9.15 -6.45 -4.81
CA ASP A 23 -10.03 -5.83 -3.81
C ASP A 23 -9.14 -5.13 -2.77
N ILE A 24 -8.95 -3.83 -2.95
CA ILE A 24 -8.06 -3.03 -2.11
C ILE A 24 -8.86 -2.51 -0.92
N SER A 25 -9.14 -3.37 0.04
CA SER A 25 -9.68 -2.94 1.34
C SER A 25 -8.58 -2.36 2.24
N SER A 26 -7.36 -2.86 2.09
CA SER A 26 -6.16 -2.38 2.78
C SER A 26 -4.92 -2.95 2.11
N TYR A 27 -3.79 -2.26 2.25
CA TYR A 27 -2.49 -2.82 1.91
C TYR A 27 -1.72 -3.10 3.19
N THR A 28 -1.37 -4.35 3.41
CA THR A 28 -0.57 -4.78 4.56
C THR A 28 0.77 -5.34 4.07
N ALA A 29 1.84 -4.74 4.53
CA ALA A 29 3.18 -5.24 4.36
C ALA A 29 3.64 -5.96 5.63
N THR A 30 4.13 -7.19 5.49
CA THR A 30 4.67 -8.00 6.60
C THR A 30 6.18 -8.07 6.51
N PHE A 31 6.86 -8.01 7.64
CA PHE A 31 8.31 -8.10 7.71
C PHE A 31 8.77 -8.74 9.03
N ASP A 32 9.98 -9.28 9.04
CA ASP A 32 10.60 -9.85 10.23
C ASP A 32 11.39 -8.77 10.97
N GLY A 33 10.87 -8.32 12.11
CA GLY A 33 11.51 -7.28 12.92
C GLY A 33 12.83 -7.71 13.56
N SER A 34 13.08 -9.03 13.66
CA SER A 34 14.31 -9.59 14.24
C SER A 34 15.38 -9.91 13.20
N ALA A 35 15.03 -9.96 11.92
CA ALA A 35 15.96 -10.33 10.87
C ALA A 35 17.02 -9.25 10.63
N THR A 36 18.26 -9.67 10.48
CA THR A 36 19.40 -8.78 10.26
C THR A 36 19.18 -7.92 9.00
N GLY A 37 19.34 -6.61 9.14
CA GLY A 37 19.22 -5.65 8.04
C GLY A 37 17.78 -5.29 7.64
N VAL A 38 16.78 -5.76 8.38
CA VAL A 38 15.38 -5.34 8.19
C VAL A 38 15.10 -4.03 8.90
N VAL A 39 15.50 -3.90 10.15
CA VAL A 39 15.40 -2.65 10.91
C VAL A 39 16.78 -2.04 11.07
N SER A 40 16.96 -0.80 10.64
CA SER A 40 18.18 -0.02 10.82
C SER A 40 17.91 1.09 11.82
N THR A 41 18.57 1.01 12.98
CA THR A 41 18.54 2.03 14.02
C THR A 41 19.51 3.19 13.77
N THR A 42 20.36 3.06 12.76
CA THR A 42 21.28 4.14 12.34
C THR A 42 20.66 5.03 11.28
N ASN A 43 19.89 4.42 10.36
CA ASN A 43 19.27 5.13 9.24
C ASN A 43 17.77 5.37 9.47
N GLU A 44 17.21 4.89 10.57
CA GLU A 44 15.79 4.97 10.93
C GLU A 44 14.88 4.33 9.86
N THR A 45 15.34 3.22 9.27
CA THR A 45 14.61 2.57 8.17
C THR A 45 14.10 1.19 8.55
N ILE A 46 12.97 0.83 7.93
CA ILE A 46 12.41 -0.52 7.94
C ILE A 46 12.41 -1.01 6.51
N ARG A 47 13.06 -2.16 6.27
CA ARG A 47 13.09 -2.80 4.96
C ARG A 47 11.82 -3.58 4.72
N VAL A 48 11.10 -3.20 3.67
CA VAL A 48 9.93 -3.87 3.13
C VAL A 48 10.13 -3.95 1.63
N ALA A 49 10.50 -5.11 1.12
CA ALA A 49 10.80 -5.29 -0.30
C ALA A 49 9.58 -4.96 -1.18
N ASP A 50 9.82 -4.20 -2.25
CA ASP A 50 8.80 -3.82 -3.24
C ASP A 50 7.52 -3.24 -2.62
N HIS A 51 7.67 -2.45 -1.55
CA HIS A 51 6.53 -1.88 -0.86
C HIS A 51 5.73 -0.93 -1.77
N ARG A 52 4.44 -0.85 -1.51
CA ARG A 52 3.49 -0.04 -2.30
C ARG A 52 3.08 1.23 -1.59
N PHE A 53 3.72 1.55 -0.48
CA PHE A 53 3.44 2.77 0.25
C PHE A 53 3.82 4.01 -0.57
N ILE A 54 3.10 5.09 -0.31
CA ILE A 54 3.36 6.41 -0.87
C ILE A 54 3.75 7.39 0.23
N GLN A 55 4.37 8.50 -0.16
CA GLN A 55 4.75 9.56 0.77
C GLN A 55 3.54 10.07 1.54
N GLY A 56 3.67 10.18 2.87
CA GLY A 56 2.62 10.69 3.75
C GLY A 56 1.46 9.73 4.00
N GLN A 57 1.51 8.50 3.48
CA GLN A 57 0.45 7.51 3.71
C GLN A 57 0.38 7.12 5.19
N ARG A 58 -0.83 7.15 5.75
CA ARG A 58 -1.07 6.69 7.12
C ARG A 58 -1.08 5.17 7.17
N VAL A 59 -0.31 4.61 8.11
CA VAL A 59 -0.22 3.16 8.34
C VAL A 59 -0.38 2.86 9.82
N THR A 60 -0.94 1.72 10.15
CA THR A 60 -0.96 1.19 11.51
C THR A 60 0.16 0.15 11.64
N TYR A 61 1.03 0.33 12.62
CA TYR A 61 2.07 -0.63 12.97
C TYR A 61 1.50 -1.69 13.92
N ASN A 62 1.86 -2.96 13.70
CA ASN A 62 1.58 -4.05 14.62
C ASN A 62 2.82 -4.94 14.75
N ASN A 63 3.15 -5.36 15.97
CA ASN A 63 4.33 -6.18 16.27
C ASN A 63 4.12 -7.68 16.06
N GLY A 64 2.91 -8.10 15.61
CA GLY A 64 2.61 -9.50 15.30
C GLY A 64 2.75 -10.47 16.49
N GLY A 65 2.65 -9.97 17.72
CA GLY A 65 2.82 -10.75 18.94
C GLY A 65 4.27 -10.84 19.46
N GLY A 66 5.21 -10.21 18.76
CA GLY A 66 6.61 -10.06 19.22
C GLY A 66 6.81 -8.83 20.11
N SER A 67 8.06 -8.39 20.29
CA SER A 67 8.36 -7.12 20.92
C SER A 67 8.32 -5.97 19.91
N ASN A 68 7.94 -4.78 20.36
CA ASN A 68 7.95 -3.60 19.52
C ASN A 68 9.37 -3.26 19.02
N ILE A 69 9.46 -2.70 17.83
CA ILE A 69 10.65 -1.93 17.43
C ILE A 69 10.72 -0.70 18.34
N GLY A 70 11.90 -0.42 18.87
CA GLY A 70 12.09 0.72 19.76
C GLY A 70 11.72 2.05 19.08
N GLY A 71 10.94 2.86 19.74
CA GLY A 71 10.33 4.08 19.17
C GLY A 71 8.94 3.86 18.59
N LEU A 72 8.48 2.61 18.39
CA LEU A 72 7.15 2.30 17.89
C LEU A 72 6.29 1.62 18.96
N THR A 73 4.99 1.78 18.84
CA THR A 73 3.97 1.14 19.69
C THR A 73 2.98 0.38 18.83
N SER A 74 2.77 -0.90 19.11
CA SER A 74 1.81 -1.75 18.41
C SER A 74 0.39 -1.17 18.50
N GLY A 75 -0.35 -1.21 17.37
CA GLY A 75 -1.68 -0.62 17.25
C GLY A 75 -1.68 0.89 17.00
N THR A 76 -0.53 1.54 16.97
CA THR A 76 -0.43 2.99 16.74
C THR A 76 -0.28 3.31 15.27
N ALA A 77 -0.92 4.41 14.87
CA ALA A 77 -0.83 4.94 13.51
C ALA A 77 0.40 5.85 13.35
N TYR A 78 1.09 5.67 12.24
CA TYR A 78 2.25 6.44 11.80
C TYR A 78 2.07 6.88 10.35
N TYR A 79 2.98 7.70 9.85
CA TYR A 79 2.98 8.20 8.49
C TYR A 79 4.27 7.80 7.78
N ILE A 80 4.13 7.33 6.55
CA ILE A 80 5.27 6.89 5.73
C ILE A 80 6.07 8.11 5.26
N SER A 81 7.36 8.11 5.55
CA SER A 81 8.35 8.91 4.86
C SER A 81 9.12 7.98 3.93
N LEU A 82 8.97 8.17 2.61
CA LEU A 82 9.61 7.30 1.62
C LEU A 82 11.12 7.47 1.65
N ASP A 83 11.84 6.35 1.59
CA ASP A 83 13.29 6.31 1.49
C ASP A 83 13.72 5.70 0.14
N THR A 84 13.45 4.42 -0.09
CA THR A 84 13.70 3.74 -1.37
C THR A 84 12.50 2.88 -1.76
N ALA A 85 12.58 2.16 -2.88
CA ALA A 85 11.55 1.18 -3.27
C ALA A 85 11.42 0.00 -2.28
N ASN A 86 12.45 -0.22 -1.44
CA ASN A 86 12.54 -1.36 -0.52
C ASN A 86 12.65 -0.96 0.95
N THR A 87 12.67 0.32 1.26
CA THR A 87 12.81 0.83 2.63
C THR A 87 11.90 2.01 2.88
N VAL A 88 11.32 2.05 4.07
CA VAL A 88 10.48 3.15 4.54
C VAL A 88 10.98 3.66 5.88
N LYS A 89 10.69 4.91 6.16
CA LYS A 89 10.82 5.53 7.48
C LYS A 89 9.43 5.88 8.00
N LEU A 90 9.30 6.03 9.30
CA LEU A 90 8.04 6.36 9.94
C LEU A 90 8.11 7.71 10.64
N ALA A 91 7.02 8.45 10.60
CA ALA A 91 6.86 9.74 11.26
C ALA A 91 5.57 9.76 12.10
N THR A 92 5.51 10.64 13.07
CA THR A 92 4.35 10.78 13.97
C THR A 92 3.20 11.57 13.36
N SER A 93 3.44 12.31 12.28
CA SER A 93 2.43 13.10 11.59
C SER A 93 2.71 13.21 10.08
N LEU A 94 1.71 13.56 9.29
CA LEU A 94 1.86 13.84 7.87
C LEU A 94 2.88 14.96 7.60
N VAL A 95 2.86 16.01 8.41
CA VAL A 95 3.81 17.13 8.30
C VAL A 95 5.24 16.65 8.53
N ASN A 96 5.45 15.85 9.57
CA ASN A 96 6.75 15.28 9.89
C ASN A 96 7.24 14.33 8.78
N ALA A 97 6.36 13.49 8.23
CA ALA A 97 6.69 12.63 7.10
C ALA A 97 7.16 13.44 5.87
N ASN A 98 6.42 14.49 5.52
CA ASN A 98 6.75 15.33 4.38
C ASN A 98 8.06 16.16 4.59
N ASN A 99 8.37 16.47 5.84
CA ASN A 99 9.62 17.16 6.20
C ASN A 99 10.78 16.18 6.51
N ASN A 100 10.57 14.89 6.32
CA ASN A 100 11.54 13.84 6.67
C ASN A 100 11.99 13.89 8.16
N THR A 101 11.10 14.35 9.03
CA THR A 101 11.29 14.29 10.49
C THR A 101 10.77 12.95 10.97
N VAL A 102 11.65 11.98 11.08
CA VAL A 102 11.31 10.58 11.32
C VAL A 102 11.49 10.17 12.77
N ILE A 103 10.89 9.05 13.14
CA ILE A 103 10.97 8.46 14.47
C ILE A 103 12.35 7.83 14.63
N ASN A 104 13.01 8.09 15.75
CA ASN A 104 14.22 7.40 16.16
C ASN A 104 13.90 5.94 16.54
N LEU A 105 14.42 4.99 15.78
CA LEU A 105 14.30 3.56 16.03
C LEU A 105 15.44 3.13 16.95
N SER A 106 15.19 3.04 18.24
CA SER A 106 16.23 2.78 19.26
C SER A 106 16.61 1.30 19.41
N SER A 107 15.81 0.37 18.89
CA SER A 107 16.10 -1.07 18.88
C SER A 107 15.34 -1.80 17.79
N VAL A 108 15.82 -2.97 17.41
CA VAL A 108 15.07 -3.90 16.57
C VAL A 108 13.94 -4.56 17.37
N GLY A 109 12.89 -5.00 16.71
CA GLY A 109 11.82 -5.79 17.33
C GLY A 109 12.21 -7.26 17.46
N SER A 110 11.28 -8.06 17.96
CA SER A 110 11.36 -9.53 17.90
C SER A 110 10.11 -10.10 17.25
N GLY A 111 10.28 -11.17 16.48
CA GLY A 111 9.20 -11.83 15.77
C GLY A 111 9.18 -11.53 14.28
N SER A 112 8.67 -12.50 13.52
CA SER A 112 8.68 -12.48 12.04
C SER A 112 7.43 -11.91 11.40
N SER A 113 6.48 -11.43 12.20
CA SER A 113 5.13 -11.07 11.72
C SER A 113 4.76 -9.60 11.99
N HIS A 114 5.75 -8.71 12.03
CA HIS A 114 5.47 -7.28 12.11
C HIS A 114 4.72 -6.82 10.86
N THR A 115 3.78 -5.90 11.02
CA THR A 115 3.02 -5.36 9.88
C THR A 115 2.95 -3.85 9.89
N LEU A 116 2.87 -3.29 8.67
CA LEU A 116 2.43 -1.93 8.39
C LEU A 116 1.19 -2.02 7.50
N THR A 117 0.06 -1.55 7.99
CA THR A 117 -1.22 -1.63 7.28
C THR A 117 -1.72 -0.24 6.91
N ALA A 118 -1.86 0.03 5.62
CA ALA A 118 -2.56 1.19 5.09
C ALA A 118 -4.00 0.78 4.75
N ALA A 119 -4.98 1.37 5.43
CA ALA A 119 -6.39 1.08 5.26
C ALA A 119 -7.14 2.23 4.59
N PHE A 120 -8.31 1.94 4.02
CA PHE A 120 -9.29 2.95 3.63
C PHE A 120 -10.00 3.50 4.88
N ASP A 121 -9.37 4.43 5.54
CA ASP A 121 -9.78 4.99 6.84
C ASP A 121 -10.31 6.43 6.75
N GLY A 122 -10.51 6.93 5.53
CA GLY A 122 -10.92 8.30 5.25
C GLY A 122 -9.79 9.33 5.34
N VAL A 123 -8.61 8.93 5.82
CA VAL A 123 -7.38 9.77 5.88
C VAL A 123 -6.53 9.53 4.64
N ASN A 124 -6.30 8.27 4.29
CA ASN A 124 -5.59 7.90 3.08
C ASN A 124 -6.48 8.15 1.85
N LYS A 125 -6.02 9.00 0.93
CA LYS A 125 -6.74 9.37 -0.30
C LYS A 125 -6.15 8.76 -1.56
N GLU A 126 -4.93 8.26 -1.49
CA GLU A 126 -4.17 7.74 -2.62
C GLU A 126 -3.66 6.34 -2.31
N PHE A 127 -3.78 5.46 -3.28
CA PHE A 127 -3.30 4.08 -3.21
C PHE A 127 -2.70 3.69 -4.55
N LYS A 128 -1.58 2.97 -4.51
CA LYS A 128 -1.01 2.39 -5.73
C LYS A 128 -1.86 1.21 -6.19
N LEU A 129 -2.32 1.26 -7.42
CA LEU A 129 -3.01 0.14 -8.05
C LEU A 129 -2.03 -0.96 -8.42
N THR A 130 -2.43 -2.19 -8.16
CA THR A 130 -1.61 -3.36 -8.45
C THR A 130 -2.45 -4.48 -9.06
N TYR A 131 -1.76 -5.36 -9.77
CA TYR A 131 -2.30 -6.63 -10.25
C TYR A 131 -1.38 -7.74 -9.73
N GLY A 132 -1.86 -8.50 -8.76
CA GLY A 132 -1.01 -9.39 -7.98
C GLY A 132 0.13 -8.61 -7.31
N THR A 133 1.37 -9.01 -7.55
CA THR A 133 2.57 -8.34 -7.00
C THR A 133 3.11 -7.20 -7.85
N LYS A 134 2.53 -6.94 -9.04
CA LYS A 134 3.03 -5.97 -10.01
C LYS A 134 2.21 -4.67 -9.99
N ALA A 135 2.83 -3.55 -10.32
CA ALA A 135 2.11 -2.31 -10.56
C ALA A 135 1.11 -2.49 -11.70
N ALA A 136 -0.13 -2.03 -11.52
CA ALA A 136 -1.12 -2.01 -12.59
C ALA A 136 -0.77 -0.90 -13.59
N ILE A 137 -0.76 -1.24 -14.87
CA ILE A 137 -0.59 -0.26 -15.96
C ILE A 137 -1.98 0.13 -16.44
N VAL A 138 -2.38 1.36 -16.14
CA VAL A 138 -3.62 1.98 -16.63
C VAL A 138 -3.21 3.12 -17.55
N LEU A 139 -3.45 2.96 -18.85
CA LEU A 139 -3.01 3.95 -19.86
C LEU A 139 -3.88 5.21 -19.84
N THR A 140 -5.17 5.07 -19.55
CA THR A 140 -6.12 6.19 -19.50
C THR A 140 -7.17 5.96 -18.43
N ALA A 141 -7.65 7.03 -17.80
CA ALA A 141 -8.69 6.95 -16.77
C ALA A 141 -9.99 6.23 -17.22
N PRO A 142 -10.47 6.37 -18.45
CA PRO A 142 -11.65 5.63 -18.94
C PRO A 142 -11.49 4.10 -18.97
N GLN A 143 -10.26 3.58 -18.91
CA GLN A 143 -10.02 2.13 -18.86
C GLN A 143 -10.15 1.55 -17.46
N LEU A 144 -10.33 2.40 -16.44
CA LEU A 144 -10.43 2.00 -15.06
C LEU A 144 -11.87 2.11 -14.57
N ASN A 145 -12.47 0.98 -14.22
CA ASN A 145 -13.74 0.93 -13.50
C ASN A 145 -13.46 0.66 -12.02
N ILE A 146 -13.76 1.62 -11.17
CA ILE A 146 -13.65 1.48 -9.72
C ILE A 146 -15.05 1.32 -9.17
N ALA A 147 -15.28 0.30 -8.36
CA ALA A 147 -16.51 0.12 -7.60
C ALA A 147 -16.21 0.26 -6.10
N ILE A 148 -17.03 1.04 -5.40
CA ILE A 148 -17.03 1.13 -3.93
C ILE A 148 -18.40 0.65 -3.46
N ASN A 149 -18.44 -0.38 -2.64
CA ASN A 149 -19.70 -1.01 -2.19
C ASN A 149 -20.63 -1.38 -3.37
N ASN A 150 -20.06 -1.97 -4.42
CA ASN A 150 -20.75 -2.31 -5.68
C ASN A 150 -21.28 -1.11 -6.50
N VAL A 151 -20.95 0.10 -6.15
CA VAL A 151 -21.30 1.30 -6.91
C VAL A 151 -20.11 1.74 -7.76
N ILE A 152 -20.28 1.71 -9.08
CA ILE A 152 -19.23 2.14 -10.02
C ILE A 152 -18.98 3.64 -9.87
N GLN A 153 -17.74 4.00 -9.60
CA GLN A 153 -17.29 5.38 -9.55
C GLN A 153 -16.83 5.81 -10.94
N ARG A 154 -17.36 6.93 -11.43
CA ARG A 154 -16.90 7.51 -12.69
C ARG A 154 -15.64 8.33 -12.42
N PRO A 155 -14.59 8.20 -13.26
CA PRO A 155 -13.46 9.11 -13.15
C PRO A 155 -13.94 10.54 -13.44
N ASN A 156 -13.55 11.48 -12.60
CA ASN A 156 -13.72 12.90 -12.90
C ASN A 156 -12.78 13.26 -14.06
N LEU A 157 -13.35 13.73 -15.14
CA LEU A 157 -12.63 14.26 -16.31
C LEU A 157 -12.20 15.69 -16.02
#